data_ceb5fde2dbb6842d527b826416627a9f
#
_entry.id   ceb5fde2dbb6842d527b826416627a9f
#
_cell.length_a   1.000
_cell.length_b   1.000
_cell.length_c   1.000
_cell.angle_alpha   90.00
_cell.angle_beta   90.00
_cell.angle_gamma   90.00
#
_symmetry.space_group_name_H-M   'P 1'
#
loop_
_entity.id
_entity.type
_entity.pdbx_description
1 polymer ?
#
loop_
_entity_poly.entity_id
_entity_poly.type
_entity_poly.pdbx_seq_one_letter_code
_entity_poly.pdbx_strand_id
1 'polypeptide(L)'
;MFKIALTAGHYRYTAGKRCLKKLDKNETREWVLNDRIADKIEKLLSSFDGYTLLRCDDTLGEKEIKIEDRVKAANNFGADIYISIHHNAGIYGGKGGGIVAYVYKDCSTKSKEWQKDLYNSLIKETGLKGNRATPLASSNLYEVKKTKMPAVLLELGFMDSATDVPVILTEKYADACAKAIVEVIVKRGNLVKKPEPKEDSGNKKLYRVQVGAYSVKKNAESLANELKAKGYSAVIKEETVK
;
A
#
# COMPACT_ATOMS: atom_id res chain seq x y z
N MET A 1 -14.10 -7.06 16.70
CA MET A 1 -12.82 -6.79 16.02
C MET A 1 -13.11 -6.63 14.54
N PHE A 2 -12.77 -5.49 13.96
CA PHE A 2 -13.04 -5.17 12.55
C PHE A 2 -12.10 -5.94 11.62
N LYS A 3 -12.63 -6.65 10.63
CA LYS A 3 -11.86 -7.52 9.75
C LYS A 3 -11.65 -6.87 8.38
N ILE A 4 -10.41 -6.69 7.99
CA ILE A 4 -10.00 -6.04 6.74
C ILE A 4 -9.37 -7.07 5.82
N ALA A 5 -9.90 -7.21 4.59
CA ALA A 5 -9.22 -7.92 3.52
C ALA A 5 -8.61 -6.89 2.57
N LEU A 6 -7.30 -6.93 2.41
CA LEU A 6 -6.52 -6.02 1.56
C LEU A 6 -5.77 -6.83 0.51
N THR A 7 -5.70 -6.33 -0.70
CA THR A 7 -4.91 -6.96 -1.76
C THR A 7 -4.18 -5.92 -2.62
N ALA A 8 -2.91 -6.17 -2.92
CA ALA A 8 -2.21 -5.53 -4.02
C ALA A 8 -2.56 -6.28 -5.31
N GLY A 9 -3.11 -5.57 -6.29
CA GLY A 9 -3.49 -6.17 -7.57
C GLY A 9 -2.29 -6.75 -8.32
N HIS A 10 -2.53 -7.82 -9.07
CA HIS A 10 -1.52 -8.52 -9.85
C HIS A 10 -0.44 -9.25 -9.03
N TYR A 11 0.70 -9.55 -9.66
CA TYR A 11 1.96 -9.97 -9.05
C TYR A 11 3.11 -9.42 -9.89
N ARG A 12 4.34 -9.53 -9.39
CA ARG A 12 5.54 -8.88 -9.97
C ARG A 12 5.74 -9.14 -11.46
N TYR A 13 5.31 -10.29 -11.96
CA TYR A 13 5.57 -10.71 -13.35
C TYR A 13 4.33 -10.69 -14.25
N THR A 14 3.20 -10.14 -13.82
CA THR A 14 2.00 -10.03 -14.67
C THR A 14 2.32 -9.31 -15.96
N ALA A 15 2.09 -9.97 -17.09
CA ALA A 15 2.41 -9.43 -18.41
C ALA A 15 1.64 -8.13 -18.69
N GLY A 16 2.31 -7.13 -19.28
CA GLY A 16 1.72 -5.86 -19.68
C GLY A 16 1.37 -4.89 -18.55
N LYS A 17 1.41 -5.31 -17.29
CA LYS A 17 1.04 -4.51 -16.12
C LYS A 17 2.22 -3.69 -15.60
N ARG A 18 2.46 -2.53 -16.23
CA ARG A 18 3.60 -1.66 -15.95
C ARG A 18 3.41 -0.26 -16.52
N CYS A 19 4.15 0.69 -15.99
CA CYS A 19 4.22 2.03 -16.53
C CYS A 19 4.72 2.04 -17.98
N LEU A 20 4.21 2.99 -18.76
CA LEU A 20 4.59 3.16 -20.15
C LEU A 20 6.05 3.61 -20.25
N LYS A 21 6.89 2.88 -20.99
CA LYS A 21 8.35 3.09 -21.08
C LYS A 21 8.77 4.52 -21.40
N LYS A 22 8.02 5.22 -22.27
CA LYS A 22 8.31 6.63 -22.62
C LYS A 22 8.11 7.60 -21.46
N LEU A 23 7.35 7.22 -20.41
CA LEU A 23 7.06 8.03 -19.23
C LEU A 23 7.86 7.59 -18.01
N ASP A 24 8.22 6.30 -17.95
CA ASP A 24 9.05 5.71 -16.91
C ASP A 24 10.03 4.71 -17.55
N LYS A 25 11.30 5.10 -17.62
CA LYS A 25 12.37 4.27 -18.23
C LYS A 25 12.54 2.91 -17.55
N ASN A 26 12.18 2.80 -16.27
CA ASN A 26 12.27 1.57 -15.48
C ASN A 26 11.08 0.62 -15.74
N GLU A 27 10.05 1.08 -16.44
CA GLU A 27 8.82 0.32 -16.67
C GLU A 27 8.27 -0.28 -15.37
N THR A 28 8.18 0.57 -14.32
CA THR A 28 7.74 0.16 -12.98
C THR A 28 6.45 -0.66 -13.05
N ARG A 29 6.50 -1.85 -12.47
CA ARG A 29 5.37 -2.79 -12.48
C ARG A 29 4.20 -2.28 -11.65
N GLU A 30 2.98 -2.56 -12.10
CA GLU A 30 1.75 -2.21 -11.37
C GLU A 30 1.77 -2.77 -9.94
N TRP A 31 2.16 -4.05 -9.81
CA TRP A 31 2.26 -4.69 -8.51
C TRP A 31 3.18 -3.91 -7.54
N VAL A 32 4.33 -3.41 -8.01
CA VAL A 32 5.26 -2.64 -7.17
C VAL A 32 4.61 -1.38 -6.60
N LEU A 33 3.80 -0.70 -7.41
CA LEU A 33 3.06 0.49 -6.97
C LEU A 33 1.95 0.12 -5.99
N ASN A 34 1.22 -0.96 -6.27
CA ASN A 34 0.11 -1.44 -5.45
C ASN A 34 0.59 -1.95 -4.08
N ASP A 35 1.63 -2.81 -4.09
CA ASP A 35 2.19 -3.43 -2.89
C ASP A 35 2.82 -2.40 -1.96
N ARG A 36 3.59 -1.45 -2.50
CA ARG A 36 4.13 -0.33 -1.73
C ARG A 36 3.06 0.42 -0.93
N ILE A 37 1.88 0.63 -1.51
CA ILE A 37 0.77 1.29 -0.81
C ILE A 37 0.15 0.35 0.22
N ALA A 38 -0.03 -0.93 -0.13
CA ALA A 38 -0.58 -1.93 0.79
C ALA A 38 0.30 -2.13 2.02
N ASP A 39 1.62 -2.19 1.87
CA ASP A 39 2.57 -2.28 2.98
C ASP A 39 2.52 -1.05 3.89
N LYS A 40 2.39 0.15 3.29
CA LYS A 40 2.24 1.38 4.07
C LYS A 40 0.91 1.41 4.84
N ILE A 41 -0.17 0.86 4.28
CA ILE A 41 -1.45 0.69 4.99
C ILE A 41 -1.28 -0.22 6.20
N GLU A 42 -0.65 -1.40 6.04
CA GLU A 42 -0.36 -2.31 7.16
C GLU A 42 0.45 -1.61 8.25
N LYS A 43 1.52 -0.93 7.85
CA LYS A 43 2.38 -0.18 8.77
C LYS A 43 1.62 0.89 9.55
N LEU A 44 0.77 1.67 8.90
CA LEU A 44 -0.02 2.70 9.57
C LEU A 44 -1.08 2.11 10.50
N LEU A 45 -1.77 1.04 10.07
CA LEU A 45 -2.75 0.34 10.89
C LEU A 45 -2.14 -0.27 12.15
N SER A 46 -0.84 -0.63 12.14
CA SER A 46 -0.18 -1.20 13.32
C SER A 46 -0.21 -0.29 14.56
N SER A 47 -0.47 1.02 14.37
CA SER A 47 -0.67 2.01 15.44
C SER A 47 -2.07 2.02 16.04
N PHE A 48 -2.94 1.11 15.62
CA PHE A 48 -4.33 1.02 16.09
C PHE A 48 -4.65 -0.36 16.65
N ASP A 49 -5.64 -0.42 17.51
CA ASP A 49 -6.27 -1.63 18.03
C ASP A 49 -7.69 -1.79 17.47
N GLY A 50 -8.27 -2.97 17.65
CA GLY A 50 -9.65 -3.24 17.28
C GLY A 50 -9.85 -3.84 15.89
N TYR A 51 -8.77 -4.22 15.18
CA TYR A 51 -8.86 -4.82 13.85
C TYR A 51 -8.07 -6.13 13.72
N THR A 52 -8.38 -6.87 12.67
CA THR A 52 -7.52 -7.90 12.07
C THR A 52 -7.42 -7.65 10.57
N LEU A 53 -6.26 -7.93 9.97
CA LEU A 53 -6.01 -7.72 8.55
C LEU A 53 -5.55 -9.02 7.91
N LEU A 54 -6.11 -9.31 6.72
CA LEU A 54 -5.68 -10.38 5.84
C LEU A 54 -5.18 -9.75 4.52
N ARG A 55 -3.90 -10.00 4.16
CA ARG A 55 -3.42 -9.79 2.79
C ARG A 55 -3.87 -10.97 1.94
N CYS A 56 -4.62 -10.69 0.87
CA CYS A 56 -5.15 -11.72 -0.05
C CYS A 56 -4.23 -11.99 -1.24
N ASP A 57 -3.14 -11.25 -1.37
CA ASP A 57 -2.08 -11.40 -2.36
C ASP A 57 -0.83 -12.05 -1.76
N ASP A 58 0.17 -12.33 -2.60
CA ASP A 58 1.51 -12.70 -2.16
C ASP A 58 2.34 -11.43 -1.94
N THR A 59 2.66 -11.13 -0.68
CA THR A 59 3.39 -9.90 -0.29
C THR A 59 4.83 -9.83 -0.80
N LEU A 60 5.38 -10.93 -1.29
CA LEU A 60 6.69 -10.96 -1.96
C LEU A 60 6.56 -10.76 -3.48
N GLY A 61 5.34 -10.91 -4.02
CA GLY A 61 5.04 -10.81 -5.43
C GLY A 61 5.65 -11.88 -6.31
N GLU A 62 6.09 -12.99 -5.71
CA GLU A 62 6.74 -14.09 -6.42
C GLU A 62 5.73 -15.09 -6.99
N LYS A 63 4.58 -15.22 -6.32
CA LYS A 63 3.51 -16.14 -6.71
C LYS A 63 2.29 -15.38 -7.17
N GLU A 64 1.73 -15.79 -8.29
CA GLU A 64 0.41 -15.31 -8.70
C GLU A 64 -0.67 -15.97 -7.85
N ILE A 65 -1.30 -15.21 -6.96
CA ILE A 65 -2.54 -15.63 -6.31
C ILE A 65 -3.69 -15.28 -7.25
N LYS A 66 -4.38 -16.31 -7.75
CA LYS A 66 -5.51 -16.14 -8.66
C LYS A 66 -6.60 -15.29 -8.01
N ILE A 67 -7.30 -14.52 -8.82
CA ILE A 67 -8.34 -13.60 -8.35
C ILE A 67 -9.46 -14.33 -7.57
N GLU A 68 -9.79 -15.55 -7.98
CA GLU A 68 -10.76 -16.42 -7.32
C GLU A 68 -10.30 -16.80 -5.90
N ASP A 69 -9.02 -17.10 -5.74
CA ASP A 69 -8.43 -17.49 -4.45
C ASP A 69 -8.36 -16.30 -3.50
N ARG A 70 -8.03 -15.08 -4.01
CA ARG A 70 -8.08 -13.84 -3.22
C ARG A 70 -9.48 -13.59 -2.67
N VAL A 71 -10.50 -13.66 -3.52
CA VAL A 71 -11.91 -13.49 -3.15
C VAL A 71 -12.36 -14.57 -2.16
N LYS A 72 -11.98 -15.84 -2.41
CA LYS A 72 -12.29 -16.96 -1.52
C LYS A 72 -11.65 -16.77 -0.13
N ALA A 73 -10.40 -16.32 -0.08
CA ALA A 73 -9.72 -16.02 1.17
C ALA A 73 -10.44 -14.96 1.98
N ALA A 74 -10.79 -13.82 1.34
CA ALA A 74 -11.54 -12.74 1.97
C ALA A 74 -12.91 -13.18 2.48
N ASN A 75 -13.65 -13.97 1.67
CA ASN A 75 -14.96 -14.50 2.04
C ASN A 75 -14.88 -15.49 3.22
N ASN A 76 -13.86 -16.38 3.23
CA ASN A 76 -13.64 -17.34 4.32
C ASN A 76 -13.16 -16.64 5.61
N PHE A 77 -12.37 -15.58 5.49
CA PHE A 77 -11.95 -14.75 6.62
C PHE A 77 -13.13 -14.03 7.26
N GLY A 78 -14.23 -13.84 6.51
CA GLY A 78 -15.40 -13.10 6.95
C GLY A 78 -15.07 -11.63 7.15
N ALA A 79 -14.40 -11.02 6.18
CA ALA A 79 -14.02 -9.61 6.23
C ALA A 79 -15.24 -8.69 6.29
N ASP A 80 -15.09 -7.55 6.97
CA ASP A 80 -16.10 -6.48 7.01
C ASP A 80 -15.95 -5.53 5.83
N ILE A 81 -14.76 -5.48 5.22
CA ILE A 81 -14.43 -4.71 4.01
C ILE A 81 -13.37 -5.44 3.19
N TYR A 82 -13.52 -5.39 1.85
CA TYR A 82 -12.49 -5.79 0.90
C TYR A 82 -11.99 -4.56 0.12
N ILE A 83 -10.69 -4.30 0.16
CA ILE A 83 -10.05 -3.19 -0.57
C ILE A 83 -8.99 -3.75 -1.50
N SER A 84 -9.14 -3.48 -2.80
CA SER A 84 -8.17 -3.86 -3.83
C SER A 84 -7.43 -2.63 -4.34
N ILE A 85 -6.11 -2.67 -4.31
CA ILE A 85 -5.23 -1.58 -4.74
C ILE A 85 -4.70 -1.88 -6.13
N HIS A 86 -4.97 -0.97 -7.07
CA HIS A 86 -4.57 -1.05 -8.47
C HIS A 86 -4.09 0.31 -8.99
N HIS A 87 -3.48 0.28 -10.18
CA HIS A 87 -3.21 1.44 -11.01
C HIS A 87 -3.71 1.20 -12.43
N ASN A 88 -4.39 2.17 -12.98
CA ASN A 88 -5.10 2.09 -14.26
C ASN A 88 -4.18 2.27 -15.48
N ALA A 89 -4.74 2.04 -16.65
CA ALA A 89 -4.14 2.36 -17.95
C ALA A 89 -5.25 2.67 -18.97
N GLY A 90 -4.88 3.19 -20.15
CA GLY A 90 -5.79 3.53 -21.25
C GLY A 90 -5.74 4.99 -21.67
N ILE A 91 -4.69 5.72 -21.27
CA ILE A 91 -4.40 7.12 -21.67
C ILE A 91 -3.35 7.17 -22.80
N TYR A 92 -2.60 6.08 -22.98
CA TYR A 92 -1.62 5.90 -24.08
C TYR A 92 -0.56 7.00 -24.17
N GLY A 93 -0.17 7.56 -23.05
CA GLY A 93 0.82 8.63 -22.95
C GLY A 93 0.25 10.04 -23.11
N GLY A 94 -1.06 10.19 -23.17
CA GLY A 94 -1.75 11.48 -23.12
C GLY A 94 -1.77 12.07 -21.72
N LYS A 95 -2.41 13.23 -21.58
CA LYS A 95 -2.68 13.89 -20.29
C LYS A 95 -4.04 13.44 -19.71
N GLY A 96 -4.20 13.57 -18.41
CA GLY A 96 -5.41 13.23 -17.69
C GLY A 96 -5.29 11.91 -16.94
N GLY A 97 -6.40 11.33 -16.51
CA GLY A 97 -6.43 10.14 -15.66
C GLY A 97 -6.99 10.44 -14.28
N GLY A 98 -6.16 10.29 -13.25
CA GLY A 98 -6.52 10.48 -11.86
C GLY A 98 -7.09 9.23 -11.19
N ILE A 99 -7.53 9.38 -9.95
CA ILE A 99 -8.05 8.27 -9.15
C ILE A 99 -9.47 7.90 -9.58
N VAL A 100 -9.72 6.59 -9.68
CA VAL A 100 -11.07 6.02 -9.90
C VAL A 100 -11.32 4.93 -8.85
N ALA A 101 -12.50 4.95 -8.27
CA ALA A 101 -12.92 3.90 -7.34
C ALA A 101 -14.08 3.10 -7.95
N TYR A 102 -13.95 1.77 -7.94
CA TYR A 102 -14.93 0.85 -8.50
C TYR A 102 -15.65 0.07 -7.41
N VAL A 103 -16.96 -0.10 -7.61
CA VAL A 103 -17.79 -1.06 -6.87
C VAL A 103 -18.54 -1.96 -7.87
N TYR A 104 -19.14 -3.04 -7.40
CA TYR A 104 -20.01 -3.85 -8.25
C TYR A 104 -21.25 -3.04 -8.65
N LYS A 105 -21.72 -3.22 -9.89
CA LYS A 105 -22.88 -2.46 -10.42
C LYS A 105 -24.17 -2.65 -9.58
N ASP A 106 -24.37 -3.85 -9.03
CA ASP A 106 -25.51 -4.20 -8.19
C ASP A 106 -25.09 -4.32 -6.69
N CYS A 107 -24.15 -3.47 -6.25
CA CYS A 107 -23.62 -3.51 -4.90
C CYS A 107 -24.57 -2.94 -3.85
N SER A 108 -24.29 -3.24 -2.57
CA SER A 108 -25.00 -2.67 -1.44
C SER A 108 -24.75 -1.16 -1.29
N THR A 109 -25.65 -0.47 -0.60
CA THR A 109 -25.46 0.93 -0.18
C THR A 109 -24.16 1.12 0.60
N LYS A 110 -23.79 0.16 1.47
CA LYS A 110 -22.54 0.18 2.22
C LYS A 110 -21.31 0.23 1.31
N SER A 111 -21.30 -0.54 0.21
CA SER A 111 -20.19 -0.48 -0.76
C SER A 111 -20.05 0.91 -1.40
N LYS A 112 -21.17 1.55 -1.76
CA LYS A 112 -21.18 2.92 -2.32
C LYS A 112 -20.70 3.97 -1.30
N GLU A 113 -21.04 3.81 -0.04
CA GLU A 113 -20.56 4.67 1.04
C GLU A 113 -19.06 4.53 1.24
N TRP A 114 -18.52 3.29 1.27
CA TRP A 114 -17.09 3.04 1.32
C TRP A 114 -16.37 3.64 0.11
N GLN A 115 -16.89 3.42 -1.10
CA GLN A 115 -16.36 3.99 -2.34
C GLN A 115 -16.22 5.50 -2.25
N LYS A 116 -17.30 6.18 -1.84
CA LYS A 116 -17.36 7.64 -1.72
C LYS A 116 -16.36 8.17 -0.70
N ASP A 117 -16.30 7.54 0.49
CA ASP A 117 -15.41 8.00 1.55
C ASP A 117 -13.95 7.79 1.18
N LEU A 118 -13.60 6.61 0.63
CA LEU A 118 -12.24 6.31 0.16
C LEU A 118 -11.82 7.28 -0.95
N TYR A 119 -12.68 7.49 -1.95
CA TYR A 119 -12.37 8.43 -3.03
C TYR A 119 -12.16 9.86 -2.51
N ASN A 120 -13.06 10.36 -1.67
CA ASN A 120 -12.96 11.72 -1.15
C ASN A 120 -11.71 11.93 -0.29
N SER A 121 -11.37 10.96 0.57
CA SER A 121 -10.15 11.01 1.37
C SER A 121 -8.89 10.96 0.47
N LEU A 122 -8.88 10.10 -0.53
CA LEU A 122 -7.78 9.99 -1.49
C LEU A 122 -7.57 11.31 -2.26
N ILE A 123 -8.64 11.93 -2.77
CA ILE A 123 -8.52 13.22 -3.49
C ILE A 123 -8.03 14.32 -2.56
N LYS A 124 -8.51 14.37 -1.33
CA LYS A 124 -8.08 15.35 -0.31
C LYS A 124 -6.59 15.23 -0.01
N GLU A 125 -6.09 14.01 0.20
CA GLU A 125 -4.70 13.78 0.62
C GLU A 125 -3.70 13.83 -0.56
N THR A 126 -4.11 13.34 -1.74
CA THR A 126 -3.19 13.23 -2.89
C THR A 126 -3.29 14.38 -3.88
N GLY A 127 -4.43 15.05 -3.97
CA GLY A 127 -4.74 16.04 -5.01
C GLY A 127 -4.93 15.45 -6.41
N LEU A 128 -4.80 14.13 -6.62
CA LEU A 128 -4.84 13.48 -7.94
C LEU A 128 -6.29 13.22 -8.41
N LYS A 129 -7.09 14.26 -8.53
CA LYS A 129 -8.48 14.17 -9.00
C LYS A 129 -8.58 13.73 -10.47
N GLY A 130 -7.66 14.20 -11.31
CA GLY A 130 -7.68 13.92 -12.74
C GLY A 130 -8.89 14.51 -13.48
N ASN A 131 -9.23 13.93 -14.63
CA ASN A 131 -10.25 14.43 -15.55
C ASN A 131 -11.35 13.40 -15.87
N ARG A 132 -11.52 12.35 -15.07
CA ARG A 132 -12.56 11.33 -15.31
C ARG A 132 -13.94 11.88 -14.98
N ALA A 133 -14.88 11.73 -15.92
CA ALA A 133 -16.27 12.20 -15.74
C ALA A 133 -17.00 11.42 -14.63
N THR A 134 -16.67 10.11 -14.47
CA THR A 134 -17.29 9.23 -13.49
C THR A 134 -16.21 8.53 -12.64
N PRO A 135 -15.57 9.25 -11.71
CA PRO A 135 -14.51 8.66 -10.87
C PRO A 135 -15.07 7.70 -9.81
N LEU A 136 -16.34 7.82 -9.43
CA LEU A 136 -17.08 6.84 -8.64
C LEU A 136 -17.80 5.91 -9.61
N ALA A 137 -17.07 4.89 -10.06
CA ALA A 137 -17.54 4.00 -11.13
C ALA A 137 -18.14 2.71 -10.58
N SER A 138 -18.93 2.04 -11.41
CA SER A 138 -19.40 0.68 -11.14
C SER A 138 -19.03 -0.25 -12.27
N SER A 139 -18.73 -1.52 -11.93
CA SER A 139 -18.28 -2.51 -12.90
C SER A 139 -18.66 -3.93 -12.49
N ASN A 140 -18.49 -4.87 -13.43
CA ASN A 140 -18.62 -6.31 -13.19
C ASN A 140 -17.28 -6.99 -12.84
N LEU A 141 -16.28 -6.23 -12.39
CA LEU A 141 -14.98 -6.79 -11.96
C LEU A 141 -15.18 -7.90 -10.93
N TYR A 142 -14.46 -9.00 -11.11
CA TYR A 142 -14.67 -10.23 -10.34
C TYR A 142 -14.55 -9.99 -8.83
N GLU A 143 -13.53 -9.25 -8.39
CA GLU A 143 -13.24 -8.99 -6.98
C GLU A 143 -14.38 -8.27 -6.26
N VAL A 144 -14.93 -7.22 -6.87
CA VAL A 144 -16.04 -6.46 -6.26
C VAL A 144 -17.40 -7.14 -6.46
N LYS A 145 -17.51 -8.09 -7.42
CA LYS A 145 -18.74 -8.83 -7.69
C LYS A 145 -18.90 -10.08 -6.82
N LYS A 146 -17.80 -10.79 -6.52
CA LYS A 146 -17.83 -12.11 -5.88
C LYS A 146 -17.50 -12.10 -4.39
N THR A 147 -17.11 -10.97 -3.86
CA THR A 147 -16.97 -10.72 -2.42
C THR A 147 -18.34 -10.62 -1.75
N LYS A 148 -18.49 -11.17 -0.54
CA LYS A 148 -19.74 -11.19 0.25
C LYS A 148 -19.91 -9.96 1.12
N MET A 149 -18.82 -9.24 1.39
CA MET A 149 -18.78 -8.01 2.16
C MET A 149 -18.79 -6.78 1.24
N PRO A 150 -18.93 -5.56 1.75
CA PRO A 150 -18.60 -4.34 1.01
C PRO A 150 -17.23 -4.45 0.36
N ALA A 151 -17.10 -4.08 -0.91
CA ALA A 151 -15.86 -4.21 -1.66
C ALA A 151 -15.63 -2.99 -2.56
N VAL A 152 -14.40 -2.49 -2.56
CA VAL A 152 -13.96 -1.36 -3.40
C VAL A 152 -12.62 -1.70 -4.04
N LEU A 153 -12.53 -1.50 -5.36
CA LEU A 153 -11.27 -1.55 -6.10
C LEU A 153 -10.87 -0.11 -6.42
N LEU A 154 -9.66 0.25 -6.03
CA LEU A 154 -9.09 1.58 -6.17
C LEU A 154 -8.04 1.58 -7.28
N GLU A 155 -8.28 2.37 -8.32
CA GLU A 155 -7.31 2.69 -9.37
C GLU A 155 -6.65 4.02 -9.02
N LEU A 156 -5.44 3.94 -8.48
CA LEU A 156 -4.72 5.05 -7.87
C LEU A 156 -3.86 5.83 -8.89
N GLY A 157 -4.46 6.21 -10.02
CA GLY A 157 -3.81 6.90 -11.13
C GLY A 157 -3.50 5.97 -12.29
N PHE A 158 -3.06 6.55 -13.42
CA PHE A 158 -2.85 5.86 -14.68
C PHE A 158 -1.38 5.70 -14.99
N MET A 159 -0.92 4.46 -15.15
CA MET A 159 0.47 4.09 -15.46
C MET A 159 0.94 4.51 -16.85
N ASP A 160 0.03 4.95 -17.70
CA ASP A 160 0.32 5.42 -19.05
C ASP A 160 -0.10 6.89 -19.27
N SER A 161 -0.35 7.63 -18.20
CA SER A 161 -0.68 9.06 -18.25
C SER A 161 0.55 9.92 -18.00
N ALA A 162 0.79 10.89 -18.89
CA ALA A 162 1.88 11.86 -18.74
C ALA A 162 1.74 12.77 -17.50
N THR A 163 0.52 12.92 -16.98
CA THR A 163 0.26 13.71 -15.76
C THR A 163 0.34 12.87 -14.49
N ASP A 164 -0.05 11.60 -14.54
CA ASP A 164 -0.13 10.76 -13.35
C ASP A 164 1.20 10.07 -13.03
N VAL A 165 1.92 9.58 -14.05
CA VAL A 165 3.18 8.82 -13.85
C VAL A 165 4.21 9.56 -13.00
N PRO A 166 4.50 10.86 -13.20
CA PRO A 166 5.44 11.59 -12.33
C PRO A 166 5.00 11.66 -10.86
N VAL A 167 3.71 11.50 -10.60
CA VAL A 167 3.11 11.56 -9.25
C VAL A 167 3.11 10.18 -8.60
N ILE A 168 2.56 9.17 -9.28
CA ILE A 168 2.36 7.82 -8.72
C ILE A 168 3.68 7.08 -8.44
N LEU A 169 4.77 7.46 -9.09
CA LEU A 169 6.10 6.91 -8.83
C LEU A 169 6.72 7.39 -7.52
N THR A 170 6.19 8.44 -6.88
CA THR A 170 6.78 9.04 -5.69
C THR A 170 6.38 8.34 -4.40
N GLU A 171 7.31 8.28 -3.43
CA GLU A 171 7.00 7.82 -2.07
C GLU A 171 5.95 8.70 -1.39
N LYS A 172 6.03 10.02 -1.59
CA LYS A 172 5.06 10.98 -1.05
C LYS A 172 3.62 10.64 -1.46
N TYR A 173 3.44 10.23 -2.72
CA TYR A 173 2.12 9.83 -3.20
C TYR A 173 1.63 8.54 -2.54
N ALA A 174 2.51 7.55 -2.44
CA ALA A 174 2.17 6.29 -1.77
C ALA A 174 1.83 6.50 -0.28
N ASP A 175 2.57 7.37 0.41
CA ASP A 175 2.26 7.76 1.80
C ASP A 175 0.90 8.45 1.91
N ALA A 176 0.58 9.36 1.01
CA ALA A 176 -0.70 10.06 0.97
C ALA A 176 -1.87 9.10 0.70
N CYS A 177 -1.72 8.16 -0.25
CA CYS A 177 -2.71 7.13 -0.52
C CYS A 177 -2.96 6.24 0.70
N ALA A 178 -1.89 5.73 1.32
CA ALA A 178 -2.01 4.87 2.49
C ALA A 178 -2.67 5.60 3.66
N LYS A 179 -2.27 6.84 3.94
CA LYS A 179 -2.88 7.70 4.97
C LYS A 179 -4.37 7.87 4.72
N ALA A 180 -4.77 8.23 3.49
CA ALA A 180 -6.16 8.45 3.12
C ALA A 180 -7.02 7.20 3.33
N ILE A 181 -6.52 6.04 2.93
CA ILE A 181 -7.22 4.76 3.07
C ILE A 181 -7.35 4.39 4.55
N VAL A 182 -6.28 4.52 5.33
CA VAL A 182 -6.28 4.21 6.77
C VAL A 182 -7.23 5.12 7.55
N GLU A 183 -7.29 6.43 7.24
CA GLU A 183 -8.25 7.35 7.87
C GLU A 183 -9.70 6.86 7.73
N VAL A 184 -10.07 6.37 6.55
CA VAL A 184 -11.42 5.84 6.30
C VAL A 184 -11.64 4.53 7.03
N ILE A 185 -10.66 3.62 7.03
CA ILE A 185 -10.72 2.34 7.76
C ILE A 185 -10.90 2.58 9.26
N VAL A 186 -10.07 3.44 9.83
CA VAL A 186 -10.11 3.79 11.27
C VAL A 186 -11.48 4.35 11.66
N LYS A 187 -11.99 5.30 10.87
CA LYS A 187 -13.30 5.92 11.11
C LYS A 187 -14.44 4.91 11.02
N ARG A 188 -14.50 4.11 9.95
CA ARG A 188 -15.61 3.17 9.73
C ARG A 188 -15.53 1.92 10.58
N GLY A 189 -14.31 1.47 10.91
CA GLY A 189 -14.06 0.33 11.79
C GLY A 189 -14.07 0.67 13.27
N ASN A 190 -14.23 1.96 13.63
CA ASN A 190 -14.12 2.45 15.02
C ASN A 190 -12.82 1.97 15.68
N LEU A 191 -11.69 2.03 14.97
CA LEU A 191 -10.42 1.59 15.51
C LEU A 191 -9.88 2.60 16.50
N VAL A 192 -9.23 2.11 17.55
CA VAL A 192 -8.68 2.94 18.62
C VAL A 192 -7.18 3.10 18.44
N LYS A 193 -6.67 4.34 18.42
CA LYS A 193 -5.24 4.58 18.36
C LYS A 193 -4.59 4.01 19.63
N LYS A 194 -3.54 3.21 19.45
CA LYS A 194 -2.74 2.71 20.56
C LYS A 194 -2.17 3.87 21.35
N PRO A 195 -2.10 3.79 22.69
CA PRO A 195 -1.39 4.79 23.46
C PRO A 195 0.06 4.84 22.95
N GLU A 196 0.56 6.04 22.74
CA GLU A 196 1.99 6.19 22.44
C GLU A 196 2.77 5.62 23.63
N PRO A 197 3.86 4.85 23.38
CA PRO A 197 4.73 4.43 24.44
C PRO A 197 5.08 5.67 25.26
N LYS A 198 4.69 5.70 26.54
CA LYS A 198 5.15 6.78 27.42
C LYS A 198 6.66 6.76 27.35
N GLU A 199 7.29 7.83 26.86
CA GLU A 199 8.70 8.00 27.05
C GLU A 199 8.94 7.94 28.57
N ASP A 200 9.61 6.86 29.00
CA ASP A 200 10.03 6.71 30.38
C ASP A 200 11.05 7.81 30.65
N SER A 201 10.58 8.93 31.21
CA SER A 201 11.38 10.13 31.50
C SER A 201 12.46 9.87 32.56
N GLY A 202 12.62 8.62 33.04
CA GLY A 202 13.52 8.26 34.12
C GLY A 202 14.84 7.56 33.74
N ASN A 203 14.91 6.86 32.59
CA ASN A 203 16.17 6.26 32.10
C ASN A 203 16.05 6.05 30.59
N LYS A 204 16.80 6.80 29.79
CA LYS A 204 16.91 6.57 28.35
C LYS A 204 17.47 5.18 28.09
N LYS A 205 16.61 4.17 27.93
CA LYS A 205 17.03 2.85 27.44
C LYS A 205 17.37 2.97 25.96
N LEU A 206 18.61 2.76 25.63
CA LEU A 206 19.09 2.65 24.25
C LEU A 206 19.15 1.17 23.88
N TYR A 207 18.34 0.80 22.87
CA TYR A 207 18.44 -0.53 22.25
C TYR A 207 19.39 -0.43 21.08
N ARG A 208 20.48 -1.21 21.10
CA ARG A 208 21.46 -1.30 20.02
C ARG A 208 21.27 -2.61 19.27
N VAL A 209 21.21 -2.52 17.94
CA VAL A 209 21.29 -3.69 17.08
C VAL A 209 22.73 -3.82 16.61
N GLN A 210 23.39 -4.91 16.97
CA GLN A 210 24.74 -5.22 16.53
C GLN A 210 24.66 -6.07 15.25
N VAL A 211 25.26 -5.58 14.16
CA VAL A 211 25.22 -6.23 12.84
C VAL A 211 26.52 -6.96 12.48
N GLY A 212 27.55 -6.89 13.37
CA GLY A 212 28.80 -7.62 13.21
C GLY A 212 29.78 -7.31 14.34
N ALA A 213 30.75 -8.21 14.57
CA ALA A 213 31.91 -8.01 15.44
C ALA A 213 33.15 -8.57 14.73
N TYR A 214 34.22 -7.80 14.67
CA TYR A 214 35.42 -8.11 13.91
C TYR A 214 36.66 -7.86 14.74
N SER A 215 37.61 -8.78 14.69
CA SER A 215 38.94 -8.61 15.29
C SER A 215 39.84 -7.67 14.48
N VAL A 216 39.53 -7.43 13.22
CA VAL A 216 40.26 -6.54 12.32
C VAL A 216 39.40 -5.31 12.01
N LYS A 217 39.87 -4.13 12.39
CA LYS A 217 39.21 -2.84 12.25
C LYS A 217 38.75 -2.57 10.82
N LYS A 218 39.57 -2.88 9.82
CA LYS A 218 39.27 -2.69 8.39
C LYS A 218 38.01 -3.44 7.95
N ASN A 219 37.72 -4.61 8.52
CA ASN A 219 36.51 -5.37 8.19
C ASN A 219 35.24 -4.71 8.75
N ALA A 220 35.35 -4.14 9.96
CA ALA A 220 34.27 -3.34 10.53
C ALA A 220 33.98 -2.07 9.71
N GLU A 221 35.05 -1.39 9.26
CA GLU A 221 34.94 -0.20 8.39
C GLU A 221 34.29 -0.53 7.04
N SER A 222 34.66 -1.68 6.46
CA SER A 222 34.06 -2.15 5.20
C SER A 222 32.54 -2.34 5.32
N LEU A 223 32.09 -3.06 6.36
CA LEU A 223 30.66 -3.25 6.60
C LEU A 223 29.94 -1.93 6.91
N ALA A 224 30.54 -1.06 7.71
CA ALA A 224 29.97 0.24 8.02
C ALA A 224 29.77 1.11 6.77
N ASN A 225 30.71 1.06 5.82
CA ASN A 225 30.60 1.79 4.56
C ASN A 225 29.52 1.17 3.63
N GLU A 226 29.42 -0.16 3.60
CA GLU A 226 28.34 -0.83 2.85
C GLU A 226 26.95 -0.46 3.38
N LEU A 227 26.77 -0.45 4.70
CA LEU A 227 25.52 -0.06 5.33
C LEU A 227 25.19 1.42 5.05
N LYS A 228 26.18 2.31 5.12
CA LYS A 228 25.99 3.74 4.77
C LYS A 228 25.59 3.92 3.30
N ALA A 229 26.19 3.16 2.39
CA ALA A 229 25.84 3.19 0.98
C ALA A 229 24.38 2.73 0.71
N LYS A 230 23.85 1.87 1.61
CA LYS A 230 22.44 1.43 1.60
C LYS A 230 21.50 2.36 2.39
N GLY A 231 21.98 3.53 2.85
CA GLY A 231 21.18 4.52 3.56
C GLY A 231 21.02 4.31 5.07
N TYR A 232 21.74 3.36 5.67
CA TYR A 232 21.71 3.13 7.13
C TYR A 232 22.76 3.97 7.83
N SER A 233 22.42 4.47 9.03
CA SER A 233 23.43 5.08 9.94
C SER A 233 24.22 3.96 10.62
N ALA A 234 25.55 3.89 10.38
CA ALA A 234 26.42 2.90 10.98
C ALA A 234 27.54 3.55 11.77
N VAL A 235 27.76 3.07 13.01
CA VAL A 235 28.79 3.52 13.92
C VAL A 235 29.62 2.31 14.37
N ILE A 236 30.96 2.44 14.37
CA ILE A 236 31.87 1.44 14.90
C ILE A 236 32.16 1.79 16.35
N LYS A 237 32.00 0.82 17.25
CA LYS A 237 32.38 0.91 18.64
C LYS A 237 33.54 -0.09 18.92
N GLU A 238 34.63 0.37 19.40
CA GLU A 238 35.77 -0.48 19.79
C GLU A 238 35.57 -0.96 21.23
N GLU A 239 35.69 -2.27 21.44
CA GLU A 239 35.57 -2.90 22.76
C GLU A 239 36.78 -3.85 22.95
N THR A 240 37.43 -3.76 24.09
CA THR A 240 38.48 -4.72 24.45
C THR A 240 37.82 -5.94 25.09
N VAL A 241 37.94 -7.08 24.44
CA VAL A 241 37.51 -8.37 25.00
C VAL A 241 38.64 -8.93 25.84
N LYS A 242 38.39 -9.17 27.14
CA LYS A 242 39.33 -9.84 28.04
C LYS A 242 39.30 -11.33 27.86
#